data_a14fab214392116e4727a7052751b5b8
#
_entry.id   a14fab214392116e4727a7052751b5b8
#
_cell.length_a   1.000
_cell.length_b   1.000
_cell.length_c   1.000
_cell.angle_alpha   90.00
_cell.angle_beta   90.00
_cell.angle_gamma   90.00
#
_symmetry.space_group_name_H-M   'P 1'
#
loop_
_entity.id
_entity.type
_entity.pdbx_description
1 polymer ?
#
loop_
_entity_poly.entity_id
_entity_poly.type
_entity_poly.pdbx_seq_one_letter_code
_entity_poly.pdbx_strand_id
1 'polypeptide(L)'
;MSWSKKRAAATVAAGSIMAATAVGCSPAPKALLAVERTDTGGARVLIAPCPEYSAQMLSVSSSGGTIGFKRWSLVNDAMGGPLDSVELFSKPKGWSVAESELSDLKGGREYTVVLVGGVRGRGLGGEISFTPDEFVALKPGQVLVRDGKGSKAAKKSEFMKKNSDRCTPD
;
A
#
# COMPACT_ATOMS: atom_id res chain seq x y z
N MET A 1 66.47 -10.95 50.40
CA MET A 1 65.87 -9.89 49.59
C MET A 1 64.81 -10.55 48.68
N SER A 2 63.54 -10.47 49.06
CA SER A 2 62.42 -11.10 48.38
C SER A 2 61.51 -10.02 47.79
N TRP A 3 61.35 -9.97 46.49
CA TRP A 3 60.60 -8.95 45.80
C TRP A 3 59.27 -9.56 45.36
N SER A 4 58.23 -9.23 46.11
CA SER A 4 56.79 -9.62 45.85
C SER A 4 56.24 -8.82 44.66
N LYS A 5 55.95 -9.49 43.58
CA LYS A 5 55.24 -8.90 42.45
C LYS A 5 53.71 -8.99 42.69
N LYS A 6 53.06 -7.87 43.03
CA LYS A 6 51.58 -7.73 43.08
C LYS A 6 51.04 -7.67 41.64
N ARG A 7 50.25 -8.66 41.25
CA ARG A 7 49.50 -8.67 40.01
C ARG A 7 48.19 -7.93 40.24
N ALA A 8 48.02 -6.81 39.54
CA ALA A 8 46.73 -6.10 39.47
C ALA A 8 45.82 -6.82 38.47
N ALA A 9 44.67 -7.28 38.94
CA ALA A 9 43.63 -7.84 38.10
C ALA A 9 42.77 -6.68 37.56
N ALA A 10 42.82 -6.45 36.26
CA ALA A 10 41.92 -5.51 35.59
C ALA A 10 40.60 -6.20 35.27
N THR A 11 39.54 -5.79 35.95
CA THR A 11 38.17 -6.26 35.69
C THR A 11 37.62 -5.49 34.51
N VAL A 12 37.47 -6.15 33.36
CA VAL A 12 36.77 -5.59 32.18
C VAL A 12 35.29 -5.77 32.39
N ALA A 13 34.58 -4.69 32.69
CA ALA A 13 33.10 -4.66 32.72
C ALA A 13 32.61 -4.62 31.27
N ALA A 14 32.13 -5.76 30.79
CA ALA A 14 31.43 -5.86 29.48
C ALA A 14 30.04 -5.21 29.61
N GLY A 15 29.93 -3.97 29.19
CA GLY A 15 28.62 -3.28 29.05
C GLY A 15 27.83 -3.87 27.88
N SER A 16 26.81 -4.65 28.19
CA SER A 16 25.81 -5.13 27.19
C SER A 16 24.95 -3.97 26.74
N ILE A 17 25.21 -3.43 25.56
CA ILE A 17 24.33 -2.48 24.89
C ILE A 17 23.16 -3.27 24.35
N MET A 18 22.03 -3.28 25.07
CA MET A 18 20.74 -3.72 24.52
C MET A 18 20.31 -2.71 23.45
N ALA A 19 20.55 -3.04 22.20
CA ALA A 19 19.92 -2.36 21.07
C ALA A 19 18.43 -2.69 21.11
N ALA A 20 17.62 -1.80 21.67
CA ALA A 20 16.17 -1.83 21.53
C ALA A 20 15.84 -1.59 20.05
N THR A 21 15.63 -2.66 19.29
CA THR A 21 15.04 -2.61 17.96
C THR A 21 13.62 -2.11 18.13
N ALA A 22 13.40 -0.83 17.91
CA ALA A 22 12.05 -0.27 17.72
C ALA A 22 11.46 -0.95 16.48
N VAL A 23 10.72 -2.02 16.69
CA VAL A 23 9.85 -2.61 15.68
C VAL A 23 8.76 -1.57 15.46
N GLY A 24 8.98 -0.71 14.47
CA GLY A 24 7.97 0.24 14.02
C GLY A 24 6.76 -0.56 13.54
N CYS A 25 5.74 -0.67 14.37
CA CYS A 25 4.45 -1.21 13.97
C CYS A 25 3.85 -0.23 12.95
N SER A 26 4.11 -0.46 11.66
CA SER A 26 3.30 0.20 10.64
C SER A 26 1.86 -0.27 10.83
N PRO A 27 0.89 0.65 10.97
CA PRO A 27 -0.50 0.26 11.12
C PRO A 27 -0.94 -0.61 9.93
N ALA A 28 -1.80 -1.59 10.20
CA ALA A 28 -2.27 -2.50 9.16
C ALA A 28 -3.03 -1.69 8.08
N PRO A 29 -2.76 -1.94 6.77
CA PRO A 29 -3.45 -1.23 5.71
C PRO A 29 -4.97 -1.44 5.82
N LYS A 30 -5.74 -0.36 5.74
CA LYS A 30 -7.21 -0.41 5.78
C LYS A 30 -7.76 -0.88 4.42
N ALA A 31 -8.98 -1.43 4.43
CA ALA A 31 -9.69 -1.84 3.21
C ALA A 31 -10.28 -0.62 2.46
N LEU A 32 -9.40 0.32 2.10
CA LEU A 32 -9.74 1.57 1.40
C LEU A 32 -9.83 1.41 -0.11
N LEU A 33 -9.26 0.35 -0.66
CA LEU A 33 -9.15 0.13 -2.09
C LEU A 33 -9.97 -1.05 -2.55
N ALA A 34 -10.54 -0.90 -3.74
CA ALA A 34 -11.06 -2.01 -4.54
C ALA A 34 -10.61 -1.84 -5.99
N VAL A 35 -10.55 -2.94 -6.72
CA VAL A 35 -10.25 -2.93 -8.16
C VAL A 35 -11.48 -3.44 -8.91
N GLU A 36 -11.95 -2.66 -9.87
CA GLU A 36 -13.03 -3.04 -10.78
C GLU A 36 -12.54 -3.17 -12.21
N ARG A 37 -13.27 -3.96 -12.98
CA ARG A 37 -13.10 -4.02 -14.44
C ARG A 37 -13.98 -2.96 -15.09
N THR A 38 -13.40 -2.14 -15.96
CA THR A 38 -14.16 -1.17 -16.75
C THR A 38 -14.87 -1.87 -17.93
N ASP A 39 -15.84 -1.20 -18.52
CA ASP A 39 -16.56 -1.72 -19.72
C ASP A 39 -15.63 -1.93 -20.91
N THR A 40 -14.52 -1.20 -20.97
CA THR A 40 -13.46 -1.33 -21.98
C THR A 40 -12.47 -2.46 -21.66
N GLY A 41 -12.63 -3.14 -20.54
CA GLY A 41 -11.72 -4.20 -20.08
C GLY A 41 -10.51 -3.71 -19.29
N GLY A 42 -10.35 -2.41 -19.12
CA GLY A 42 -9.31 -1.81 -18.28
C GLY A 42 -9.55 -2.01 -16.78
N ALA A 43 -8.54 -1.75 -15.97
CA ALA A 43 -8.64 -1.81 -14.52
C ALA A 43 -8.82 -0.41 -13.93
N ARG A 44 -9.76 -0.26 -13.03
CA ARG A 44 -10.01 0.97 -12.27
C ARG A 44 -9.89 0.69 -10.78
N VAL A 45 -9.11 1.49 -10.09
CA VAL A 45 -9.04 1.50 -8.63
C VAL A 45 -10.17 2.38 -8.12
N LEU A 46 -10.99 1.86 -7.22
CA LEU A 46 -12.00 2.60 -6.46
C LEU A 46 -11.44 2.89 -5.08
N ILE A 47 -11.74 4.06 -4.57
CA ILE A 47 -11.41 4.48 -3.21
C ILE A 47 -12.70 4.51 -2.38
N ALA A 48 -12.67 3.87 -1.22
CA ALA A 48 -13.81 3.86 -0.32
C ALA A 48 -14.21 5.29 0.06
N PRO A 49 -15.51 5.62 0.12
CA PRO A 49 -15.95 6.95 0.48
C PRO A 49 -15.59 7.26 1.94
N CYS A 50 -14.52 8.03 2.13
CA CYS A 50 -14.04 8.50 3.42
C CYS A 50 -14.11 10.02 3.48
N PRO A 51 -14.97 10.60 4.32
CA PRO A 51 -15.00 12.05 4.50
C PRO A 51 -13.64 12.59 4.90
N GLU A 52 -13.25 13.71 4.32
CA GLU A 52 -11.99 14.41 4.62
C GLU A 52 -10.70 13.60 4.28
N TYR A 53 -10.82 12.48 3.56
CA TYR A 53 -9.67 11.75 3.08
C TYR A 53 -8.98 12.52 1.95
N SER A 54 -7.70 12.72 2.11
CA SER A 54 -6.84 13.42 1.16
C SER A 54 -5.81 12.43 0.62
N ALA A 55 -5.98 12.02 -0.63
CA ALA A 55 -5.05 11.12 -1.30
C ALA A 55 -3.80 11.89 -1.75
N GLN A 56 -2.62 11.37 -1.45
CA GLN A 56 -1.33 11.97 -1.77
C GLN A 56 -0.57 11.20 -2.85
N MET A 57 -0.60 9.88 -2.80
CA MET A 57 0.10 9.02 -3.74
C MET A 57 -0.71 7.75 -4.01
N LEU A 58 -0.76 7.34 -5.26
CA LEU A 58 -1.23 6.02 -5.68
C LEU A 58 -0.12 5.35 -6.45
N SER A 59 0.21 4.10 -6.12
CA SER A 59 1.19 3.33 -6.87
C SER A 59 0.69 1.93 -7.17
N VAL A 60 1.13 1.39 -8.30
CA VAL A 60 0.94 0.00 -8.70
C VAL A 60 2.30 -0.60 -8.95
N SER A 61 2.58 -1.73 -8.34
CA SER A 61 3.81 -2.48 -8.56
C SER A 61 3.52 -3.91 -8.96
N SER A 62 4.38 -4.49 -9.79
CA SER A 62 4.33 -5.92 -10.10
C SER A 62 5.37 -6.66 -9.30
N SER A 63 4.98 -7.79 -8.70
CA SER A 63 5.90 -8.76 -8.10
C SER A 63 5.89 -10.05 -8.92
N GLY A 64 7.05 -10.69 -8.99
CA GLY A 64 7.21 -11.99 -9.67
C GLY A 64 7.72 -11.91 -11.12
N GLY A 65 8.35 -13.02 -11.54
CA GLY A 65 8.95 -13.20 -12.87
C GLY A 65 10.41 -12.74 -12.98
N THR A 66 11.05 -13.11 -14.09
CA THR A 66 12.46 -12.82 -14.40
C THR A 66 12.77 -11.36 -14.75
N ILE A 67 11.77 -10.49 -14.86
CA ILE A 67 11.90 -9.11 -15.38
C ILE A 67 11.97 -8.05 -14.26
N GLY A 68 12.15 -8.45 -13.01
CA GLY A 68 12.32 -7.51 -11.91
C GLY A 68 11.03 -6.77 -11.49
N PHE A 69 11.19 -5.93 -10.49
CA PHE A 69 10.16 -5.06 -9.95
C PHE A 69 9.90 -3.88 -10.89
N LYS A 70 8.64 -3.68 -11.28
CA LYS A 70 8.21 -2.53 -12.08
C LYS A 70 7.13 -1.77 -11.34
N ARG A 71 7.13 -0.45 -11.49
CA ARG A 71 6.17 0.44 -10.83
C ARG A 71 5.59 1.47 -11.80
N TRP A 72 4.34 1.81 -11.54
CA TRP A 72 3.69 3.02 -12.00
C TRP A 72 3.16 3.76 -10.79
N SER A 73 3.37 5.07 -10.71
CA SER A 73 2.92 5.85 -9.57
C SER A 73 2.46 7.25 -9.95
N LEU A 74 1.48 7.72 -9.21
CA LEU A 74 0.90 9.06 -9.26
C LEU A 74 1.14 9.78 -7.96
N VAL A 75 1.46 11.07 -8.04
CA VAL A 75 1.51 12.00 -6.90
C VAL A 75 0.50 13.11 -7.13
N ASN A 76 -0.16 13.55 -6.07
CA ASN A 76 -1.11 14.64 -6.12
C ASN A 76 -0.37 15.97 -6.05
N ASP A 77 -0.46 16.79 -7.09
CA ASP A 77 0.22 18.09 -7.20
C ASP A 77 -0.38 19.15 -6.26
N ALA A 78 -1.63 18.99 -5.87
CA ALA A 78 -2.39 19.96 -5.08
C ALA A 78 -2.44 19.62 -3.58
N MET A 79 -1.47 18.82 -3.07
CA MET A 79 -1.40 18.42 -1.65
C MET A 79 -2.66 17.70 -1.12
N GLY A 80 -3.31 16.96 -1.95
CA GLY A 80 -4.48 16.18 -1.61
C GLY A 80 -5.79 16.82 -2.08
N GLY A 81 -6.43 16.17 -3.02
CA GLY A 81 -7.81 16.44 -3.43
C GLY A 81 -8.63 15.18 -3.31
N PRO A 82 -9.95 15.28 -3.36
CA PRO A 82 -10.79 14.10 -3.40
C PRO A 82 -10.44 13.26 -4.63
N LEU A 83 -10.26 11.98 -4.41
CA LEU A 83 -10.01 11.00 -5.45
C LEU A 83 -10.92 9.80 -5.17
N ASP A 84 -11.99 9.67 -5.94
CA ASP A 84 -12.95 8.57 -5.76
C ASP A 84 -12.55 7.33 -6.57
N SER A 85 -11.89 7.54 -7.69
CA SER A 85 -11.40 6.45 -8.54
C SER A 85 -10.29 6.89 -9.48
N VAL A 86 -9.45 5.93 -9.90
CA VAL A 86 -8.40 6.11 -10.91
C VAL A 86 -8.43 4.92 -11.86
N GLU A 87 -8.50 5.18 -13.15
CA GLU A 87 -8.19 4.17 -14.16
C GLU A 87 -6.69 3.94 -14.18
N LEU A 88 -6.23 2.69 -14.06
CA LEU A 88 -4.81 2.37 -14.01
C LEU A 88 -4.11 2.84 -15.29
N PHE A 89 -2.89 3.32 -15.11
CA PHE A 89 -2.03 3.85 -16.16
C PHE A 89 -2.55 5.14 -16.82
N SER A 90 -3.62 5.75 -16.28
CA SER A 90 -4.11 7.07 -16.69
C SER A 90 -3.68 8.15 -15.70
N LYS A 91 -3.62 9.41 -16.17
CA LYS A 91 -3.29 10.56 -15.34
C LYS A 91 -4.54 11.40 -15.05
N PRO A 92 -5.09 11.36 -13.82
CA PRO A 92 -6.18 12.24 -13.43
C PRO A 92 -5.75 13.72 -13.41
N LYS A 93 -6.71 14.62 -13.55
CA LYS A 93 -6.45 16.06 -13.42
C LYS A 93 -5.92 16.40 -12.02
N GLY A 94 -4.86 17.20 -11.95
CA GLY A 94 -4.22 17.59 -10.68
C GLY A 94 -3.29 16.54 -10.10
N TRP A 95 -2.91 15.53 -10.91
CA TRP A 95 -1.96 14.50 -10.54
C TRP A 95 -0.80 14.44 -11.53
N SER A 96 0.38 14.12 -11.04
CA SER A 96 1.58 13.88 -11.85
C SER A 96 2.00 12.42 -11.81
N VAL A 97 2.51 11.93 -12.95
CA VAL A 97 3.14 10.60 -13.01
C VAL A 97 4.56 10.72 -12.48
N ALA A 98 4.84 10.06 -11.37
CA ALA A 98 6.18 10.04 -10.77
C ALA A 98 7.03 8.89 -11.32
N GLU A 99 6.42 7.75 -11.60
CA GLU A 99 7.07 6.56 -12.18
C GLU A 99 6.17 5.94 -13.24
N SER A 100 6.75 5.43 -14.33
CA SER A 100 6.00 4.87 -15.48
C SER A 100 6.66 3.62 -16.09
N GLU A 101 7.34 2.81 -15.30
CA GLU A 101 7.98 1.57 -15.76
C GLU A 101 6.98 0.44 -16.03
N LEU A 102 5.78 0.55 -15.45
CA LEU A 102 4.66 -0.35 -15.62
C LEU A 102 3.57 0.36 -16.42
N SER A 103 3.09 -0.23 -17.51
CA SER A 103 2.10 0.36 -18.41
C SER A 103 0.87 -0.52 -18.67
N ASP A 104 0.91 -1.79 -18.25
CA ASP A 104 -0.15 -2.76 -18.47
C ASP A 104 -0.14 -3.88 -17.42
N LEU A 105 -1.27 -4.58 -17.32
CA LEU A 105 -1.42 -5.78 -16.50
C LEU A 105 -1.17 -7.02 -17.36
N LYS A 106 -0.14 -7.80 -17.05
CA LYS A 106 0.21 -9.04 -17.78
C LYS A 106 -0.13 -10.26 -16.94
N GLY A 107 -0.66 -11.30 -17.56
CA GLY A 107 -0.91 -12.58 -16.91
C GLY A 107 0.33 -13.19 -16.23
N GLY A 108 0.11 -14.05 -15.25
CA GLY A 108 1.17 -14.74 -14.51
C GLY A 108 1.95 -13.86 -13.52
N ARG A 109 1.44 -12.69 -13.15
CA ARG A 109 2.02 -11.79 -12.15
C ARG A 109 1.01 -11.39 -11.10
N GLU A 110 1.50 -11.06 -9.94
CA GLU A 110 0.74 -10.38 -8.90
C GLU A 110 1.02 -8.88 -8.97
N TYR A 111 -0.02 -8.09 -8.76
CA TYR A 111 0.04 -6.63 -8.70
C TYR A 111 -0.42 -6.15 -7.34
N THR A 112 0.32 -5.22 -6.77
CA THR A 112 -0.04 -4.56 -5.53
C THR A 112 -0.31 -3.09 -5.81
N VAL A 113 -1.51 -2.65 -5.45
CA VAL A 113 -1.90 -1.23 -5.46
C VAL A 113 -1.79 -0.70 -4.05
N VAL A 114 -1.10 0.42 -3.89
CA VAL A 114 -0.94 1.12 -2.61
C VAL A 114 -1.44 2.54 -2.76
N LEU A 115 -2.30 2.95 -1.84
CA LEU A 115 -2.78 4.33 -1.69
C LEU A 115 -2.22 4.90 -0.39
N VAL A 116 -1.60 6.07 -0.49
CA VAL A 116 -1.12 6.84 0.66
C VAL A 116 -1.88 8.15 0.73
N GLY A 117 -2.29 8.51 1.91
CA GLY A 117 -3.02 9.75 2.17
C GLY A 117 -3.25 9.95 3.65
N GLY A 118 -4.30 10.70 3.99
CA GLY A 118 -4.62 10.93 5.38
C GLY A 118 -6.00 11.56 5.60
N VAL A 119 -6.42 11.54 6.85
CA VAL A 119 -7.63 12.19 7.36
C VAL A 119 -7.20 13.14 8.48
N ARG A 120 -7.52 14.44 8.36
CA ARG A 120 -7.19 15.46 9.40
C ARG A 120 -5.71 15.45 9.82
N GLY A 121 -4.80 15.28 8.85
CA GLY A 121 -3.35 15.27 9.13
C GLY A 121 -2.80 13.95 9.72
N ARG A 122 -3.64 12.95 9.96
CA ARG A 122 -3.21 11.60 10.38
C ARG A 122 -3.13 10.69 9.17
N GLY A 123 -2.02 9.95 9.03
CA GLY A 123 -1.81 9.03 7.93
C GLY A 123 -2.87 7.93 7.86
N LEU A 124 -3.37 7.66 6.68
CA LEU A 124 -4.29 6.58 6.39
C LEU A 124 -3.95 6.00 5.02
N GLY A 125 -3.59 4.73 4.96
CA GLY A 125 -3.21 4.05 3.73
C GLY A 125 -4.11 2.86 3.42
N GLY A 126 -4.20 2.52 2.14
CA GLY A 126 -4.87 1.33 1.64
C GLY A 126 -3.93 0.50 0.77
N GLU A 127 -4.13 -0.81 0.76
CA GLU A 127 -3.37 -1.74 -0.07
C GLU A 127 -4.27 -2.88 -0.52
N ILE A 128 -4.09 -3.31 -1.75
CA ILE A 128 -4.72 -4.51 -2.31
C ILE A 128 -3.75 -5.19 -3.27
N SER A 129 -3.59 -6.51 -3.13
CA SER A 129 -2.86 -7.34 -4.09
C SER A 129 -3.83 -8.22 -4.86
N PHE A 130 -3.61 -8.38 -6.16
CA PHE A 130 -4.45 -9.18 -7.05
C PHE A 130 -3.66 -9.71 -8.25
N THR A 131 -4.19 -10.74 -8.89
CA THR A 131 -3.70 -11.25 -10.16
C THR A 131 -4.63 -10.84 -11.31
N PRO A 132 -4.16 -10.76 -12.57
CA PRO A 132 -5.02 -10.53 -13.72
C PRO A 132 -6.12 -11.58 -13.88
N ASP A 133 -5.89 -12.83 -13.49
CA ASP A 133 -6.87 -13.90 -13.58
C ASP A 133 -8.05 -13.65 -12.63
N GLU A 134 -7.79 -13.23 -11.37
CA GLU A 134 -8.84 -12.80 -10.43
C GLU A 134 -9.62 -11.61 -10.95
N PHE A 135 -8.92 -10.66 -11.55
CA PHE A 135 -9.51 -9.45 -12.13
C PHE A 135 -10.41 -9.76 -13.35
N VAL A 136 -9.96 -10.63 -14.26
CA VAL A 136 -10.74 -11.04 -15.43
C VAL A 136 -11.97 -11.85 -15.05
N ALA A 137 -11.91 -12.61 -13.96
CA ALA A 137 -13.02 -13.41 -13.44
C ALA A 137 -14.16 -12.58 -12.81
N LEU A 138 -13.97 -11.27 -12.60
CA LEU A 138 -15.00 -10.38 -12.05
C LEU A 138 -16.24 -10.31 -12.96
N LYS A 139 -17.40 -10.48 -12.35
CA LYS A 139 -18.71 -10.27 -12.99
C LYS A 139 -19.12 -8.80 -12.93
N PRO A 140 -20.00 -8.32 -13.79
CA PRO A 140 -20.56 -6.97 -13.69
C PRO A 140 -21.08 -6.66 -12.27
N GLY A 141 -20.74 -5.49 -11.75
CA GLY A 141 -21.11 -5.07 -10.40
C GLY A 141 -20.28 -5.68 -9.26
N GLN A 142 -19.23 -6.45 -9.59
CA GLN A 142 -18.26 -6.95 -8.64
C GLN A 142 -16.94 -6.14 -8.67
N VAL A 143 -16.24 -6.17 -7.56
CA VAL A 143 -14.92 -5.57 -7.36
C VAL A 143 -14.05 -6.54 -6.58
N LEU A 144 -12.74 -6.48 -6.77
CA LEU A 144 -11.78 -7.12 -5.86
C LEU A 144 -11.60 -6.22 -4.64
N VAL A 145 -11.69 -6.78 -3.46
CA VAL A 145 -11.39 -6.13 -2.19
C VAL A 145 -10.30 -6.91 -1.46
N ARG A 146 -9.55 -6.24 -0.59
CA ARG A 146 -8.52 -6.89 0.21
C ARG A 146 -9.12 -8.01 1.07
N ASP A 147 -8.43 -9.16 1.10
CA ASP A 147 -8.71 -10.30 1.97
C ASP A 147 -7.40 -10.88 2.50
N GLY A 148 -7.05 -10.55 3.73
CA GLY A 148 -5.74 -10.90 4.28
C GLY A 148 -4.59 -10.28 3.46
N LYS A 149 -3.77 -11.13 2.84
CA LYS A 149 -2.66 -10.70 1.96
C LYS A 149 -3.04 -10.66 0.48
N GLY A 150 -4.22 -11.15 0.11
CA GLY A 150 -4.69 -11.20 -1.27
C GLY A 150 -5.96 -10.40 -1.49
N SER A 151 -6.78 -10.87 -2.44
CA SER A 151 -8.06 -10.26 -2.79
C SER A 151 -9.18 -11.29 -2.87
N LYS A 152 -10.43 -10.78 -2.78
CA LYS A 152 -11.64 -11.55 -3.09
C LYS A 152 -12.68 -10.70 -3.80
N ALA A 153 -13.55 -11.34 -4.58
CA ALA A 153 -14.66 -10.67 -5.21
C ALA A 153 -15.74 -10.28 -4.18
N ALA A 154 -16.23 -9.05 -4.26
CA ALA A 154 -17.32 -8.50 -3.46
C ALA A 154 -18.25 -7.68 -4.32
N LYS A 155 -19.46 -7.35 -3.82
CA LYS A 155 -20.36 -6.44 -4.51
C LYS A 155 -19.85 -5.00 -4.43
N LYS A 156 -19.78 -4.30 -5.56
CA LYS A 156 -19.38 -2.89 -5.61
C LYS A 156 -20.24 -2.03 -4.68
N SER A 157 -21.55 -2.28 -4.65
CA SER A 157 -22.47 -1.54 -3.79
C SER A 157 -22.19 -1.71 -2.29
N GLU A 158 -21.65 -2.85 -1.87
CA GLU A 158 -21.24 -3.07 -0.47
C GLU A 158 -19.92 -2.36 -0.16
N PHE A 159 -18.97 -2.40 -1.09
CA PHE A 159 -17.70 -1.67 -0.94
C PHE A 159 -17.95 -0.16 -0.84
N MET A 160 -18.85 0.40 -1.67
CA MET A 160 -19.14 1.82 -1.72
C MET A 160 -20.04 2.31 -0.56
N LYS A 161 -20.56 1.43 0.29
CA LYS A 161 -21.25 1.86 1.52
C LYS A 161 -20.27 2.60 2.44
N LYS A 162 -20.75 3.73 2.99
CA LYS A 162 -20.02 4.49 3.99
C LYS A 162 -19.74 3.61 5.20
N ASN A 163 -18.47 3.45 5.56
CA ASN A 163 -18.02 2.69 6.71
C ASN A 163 -16.97 3.52 7.46
N SER A 164 -17.32 4.00 8.65
CA SER A 164 -16.47 4.82 9.49
C SER A 164 -15.16 4.12 9.88
N ASP A 165 -15.21 2.80 10.10
CA ASP A 165 -14.05 2.04 10.59
C ASP A 165 -12.89 2.03 9.57
N ARG A 166 -13.21 2.05 8.27
CA ARG A 166 -12.21 2.16 7.21
C ARG A 166 -11.52 3.53 7.19
N CYS A 167 -12.22 4.55 7.63
CA CYS A 167 -11.80 5.96 7.55
C CYS A 167 -11.16 6.45 8.84
N THR A 168 -10.99 5.60 9.84
CA THR A 168 -10.36 5.96 11.11
C THR A 168 -8.88 5.59 11.05
N PRO A 169 -7.96 6.57 11.12
CA PRO A 169 -6.53 6.30 11.29
C PRO A 169 -6.27 5.60 12.63
N ASP A 170 -5.31 4.70 12.64
CA ASP A 170 -4.86 4.02 13.88
C ASP A 170 -4.08 4.95 14.79
#